data_1299d592ba82cdf82ced47cc36d6c5be
#
_entry.id   1299d592ba82cdf82ced47cc36d6c5be
#
_cell.length_a   1.000
_cell.length_b   1.000
_cell.length_c   1.000
_cell.angle_alpha   90.00
_cell.angle_beta   90.00
_cell.angle_gamma   90.00
#
_symmetry.space_group_name_H-M   'P 1'
#
loop_
_entity.id
_entity.type
_entity.pdbx_description
1 polymer ?
#
loop_
_entity_poly.entity_id
_entity_poly.type
_entity_poly.pdbx_seq_one_letter_code
_entity_poly.pdbx_strand_id
1 'polypeptide(L)'
;MTSEEITKGFDEIRQLLRQTAEESKQRSEEADRRSQKIDRMFQETAQQFQELKVSMQETDRRMRETDRRIRELTNLFTGQWGKLVEALIEPGCLKLFQDRGINVTKSKRHVGSSQNGRHMEIDILLRNKDDKIVIVVEVKTTLQVSDVRDFLGKFDTFLDFFPKYKGYTIYGAVAGVQIDEGVSEFAYRRGLFVLGLGRAGLVRMLNDNKFEPRVFNR
;
A
#
# COMPACT_ATOMS: atom_id res chain seq x y z
N MET A 1 -98.36 -24.88 -9.43
CA MET A 1 -97.41 -24.83 -8.29
C MET A 1 -98.23 -24.95 -7.03
N THR A 2 -98.03 -25.98 -6.30
CA THR A 2 -98.78 -26.23 -5.05
C THR A 2 -98.10 -25.41 -3.90
N SER A 3 -98.88 -25.07 -2.85
CA SER A 3 -98.37 -24.35 -1.69
C SER A 3 -97.15 -25.05 -1.02
N GLU A 4 -97.12 -26.40 -1.11
CA GLU A 4 -96.00 -27.24 -0.63
C GLU A 4 -94.69 -27.04 -1.43
N GLU A 5 -94.79 -26.96 -2.76
CA GLU A 5 -93.64 -26.71 -3.63
C GLU A 5 -93.00 -25.34 -3.35
N ILE A 6 -93.79 -24.33 -3.05
CA ILE A 6 -93.31 -22.97 -2.71
C ILE A 6 -92.66 -23.01 -1.35
N THR A 7 -93.18 -23.68 -0.34
CA THR A 7 -92.61 -23.80 0.98
C THR A 7 -91.25 -24.52 0.95
N LYS A 8 -91.17 -25.61 0.20
CA LYS A 8 -89.90 -26.35 0.02
C LYS A 8 -88.83 -25.51 -0.67
N GLY A 9 -89.23 -24.77 -1.71
CA GLY A 9 -88.29 -23.82 -2.37
C GLY A 9 -87.76 -22.75 -1.44
N PHE A 10 -88.61 -22.23 -0.55
CA PHE A 10 -88.12 -21.24 0.47
C PHE A 10 -87.20 -21.86 1.50
N ASP A 11 -87.39 -23.07 1.90
CA ASP A 11 -86.49 -23.76 2.84
C ASP A 11 -85.16 -24.08 2.20
N GLU A 12 -85.14 -24.52 0.94
CA GLU A 12 -83.86 -24.69 0.18
C GLU A 12 -83.07 -23.36 0.03
N ILE A 13 -83.79 -22.28 -0.30
CA ILE A 13 -83.11 -20.94 -0.37
C ILE A 13 -82.56 -20.51 0.99
N ARG A 14 -83.28 -20.73 2.08
CA ARG A 14 -82.81 -20.43 3.43
C ARG A 14 -81.59 -21.26 3.79
N GLN A 15 -81.53 -22.50 3.41
CA GLN A 15 -80.38 -23.40 3.66
C GLN A 15 -79.20 -22.96 2.85
N LEU A 16 -79.31 -22.60 1.58
CA LEU A 16 -78.28 -22.03 0.75
C LEU A 16 -77.75 -20.74 1.29
N LEU A 17 -78.60 -19.82 1.73
CA LEU A 17 -78.20 -18.57 2.34
C LEU A 17 -77.39 -18.76 3.64
N ARG A 18 -77.83 -19.73 4.47
CA ARG A 18 -77.05 -20.07 5.67
C ARG A 18 -75.68 -20.65 5.34
N GLN A 19 -75.58 -21.53 4.40
CA GLN A 19 -74.32 -22.12 3.95
C GLN A 19 -73.40 -21.06 3.35
N THR A 20 -73.92 -20.18 2.50
CA THR A 20 -73.16 -19.10 1.90
C THR A 20 -72.62 -18.10 2.97
N ALA A 21 -73.46 -17.78 3.98
CA ALA A 21 -73.07 -16.94 5.09
C ALA A 21 -71.95 -17.57 5.93
N GLU A 22 -72.04 -18.88 6.19
CA GLU A 22 -70.98 -19.60 6.94
C GLU A 22 -69.68 -19.70 6.18
N GLU A 23 -69.71 -20.02 4.87
CA GLU A 23 -68.56 -20.02 3.99
C GLU A 23 -67.91 -18.61 3.90
N SER A 24 -68.74 -17.57 3.78
CA SER A 24 -68.24 -16.18 3.77
C SER A 24 -67.54 -15.80 5.08
N LYS A 25 -68.10 -16.22 6.23
CA LYS A 25 -67.47 -16.00 7.55
C LYS A 25 -66.15 -16.74 7.68
N GLN A 26 -66.09 -18.01 7.26
CA GLN A 26 -64.87 -18.80 7.28
C GLN A 26 -63.75 -18.20 6.39
N ARG A 27 -64.10 -17.72 5.19
CA ARG A 27 -63.15 -17.01 4.30
C ARG A 27 -62.64 -15.73 4.91
N SER A 28 -63.49 -14.94 5.59
CA SER A 28 -63.08 -13.71 6.29
C SER A 28 -62.11 -14.02 7.43
N GLU A 29 -62.44 -15.01 8.28
CA GLU A 29 -61.55 -15.43 9.38
C GLU A 29 -60.19 -15.96 8.89
N GLU A 30 -60.17 -16.68 7.77
CA GLU A 30 -58.95 -17.16 7.16
C GLU A 30 -58.10 -16.03 6.55
N ALA A 31 -58.74 -15.05 5.91
CA ALA A 31 -58.10 -13.86 5.39
C ALA A 31 -57.50 -13.03 6.53
N ASP A 32 -58.19 -12.83 7.66
CA ASP A 32 -57.66 -12.14 8.83
C ASP A 32 -56.46 -12.86 9.44
N ARG A 33 -56.53 -14.21 9.54
CA ARG A 33 -55.35 -14.99 10.03
C ARG A 33 -54.15 -14.88 9.11
N ARG A 34 -54.36 -14.87 7.80
CA ARG A 34 -53.29 -14.68 6.82
C ARG A 34 -52.69 -13.28 6.92
N SER A 35 -53.51 -12.25 7.05
CA SER A 35 -53.08 -10.87 7.25
C SER A 35 -52.19 -10.73 8.48
N GLN A 36 -52.68 -11.26 9.63
CA GLN A 36 -51.90 -11.22 10.89
C GLN A 36 -50.57 -11.97 10.77
N LYS A 37 -50.51 -13.08 10.03
CA LYS A 37 -49.28 -13.82 9.81
C LYS A 37 -48.29 -13.01 8.96
N ILE A 38 -48.77 -12.36 7.91
CA ILE A 38 -47.99 -11.51 7.05
C ILE A 38 -47.41 -10.31 7.85
N ASP A 39 -48.23 -9.66 8.65
CA ASP A 39 -47.80 -8.54 9.49
C ASP A 39 -46.69 -8.94 10.47
N ARG A 40 -46.78 -10.11 11.09
CA ARG A 40 -45.72 -10.66 11.96
C ARG A 40 -44.43 -10.90 11.18
N MET A 41 -44.54 -11.52 9.99
CA MET A 41 -43.36 -11.76 9.14
C MET A 41 -42.69 -10.45 8.71
N PHE A 42 -43.47 -9.41 8.42
CA PHE A 42 -42.92 -8.10 8.11
C PHE A 42 -42.17 -7.48 9.29
N GLN A 43 -42.73 -7.58 10.51
CA GLN A 43 -42.11 -7.09 11.72
C GLN A 43 -40.80 -7.84 12.01
N GLU A 44 -40.78 -9.16 11.93
CA GLU A 44 -39.58 -9.99 12.11
C GLU A 44 -38.49 -9.65 11.06
N THR A 45 -38.90 -9.51 9.80
CA THR A 45 -37.99 -9.11 8.72
C THR A 45 -37.41 -7.73 8.95
N ALA A 46 -38.22 -6.76 9.39
CA ALA A 46 -37.75 -5.42 9.70
C ALA A 46 -36.73 -5.40 10.85
N GLN A 47 -36.94 -6.22 11.88
CA GLN A 47 -35.97 -6.38 12.97
C GLN A 47 -34.65 -6.97 12.48
N GLN A 48 -34.71 -8.05 11.69
CA GLN A 48 -33.51 -8.67 11.12
C GLN A 48 -32.72 -7.68 10.24
N PHE A 49 -33.41 -6.84 9.47
CA PHE A 49 -32.77 -5.78 8.69
C PHE A 49 -32.05 -4.74 9.55
N GLN A 50 -32.64 -4.36 10.68
CA GLN A 50 -31.99 -3.44 11.61
C GLN A 50 -30.76 -4.04 12.25
N GLU A 51 -30.83 -5.29 12.70
CA GLU A 51 -29.70 -6.03 13.27
C GLU A 51 -28.57 -6.20 12.26
N LEU A 52 -28.89 -6.56 11.02
CA LEU A 52 -27.92 -6.67 9.93
C LEU A 52 -27.25 -5.34 9.65
N LYS A 53 -28.00 -4.24 9.61
CA LYS A 53 -27.46 -2.89 9.41
C LYS A 53 -26.45 -2.51 10.49
N VAL A 54 -26.76 -2.77 11.76
CA VAL A 54 -25.86 -2.52 12.89
C VAL A 54 -24.60 -3.38 12.78
N SER A 55 -24.73 -4.67 12.48
CA SER A 55 -23.61 -5.57 12.28
C SER A 55 -22.71 -5.15 11.13
N MET A 56 -23.28 -4.71 10.00
CA MET A 56 -22.50 -4.16 8.89
C MET A 56 -21.73 -2.90 9.27
N GLN A 57 -22.36 -1.98 10.00
CA GLN A 57 -21.68 -0.76 10.48
C GLN A 57 -20.50 -1.08 11.42
N GLU A 58 -20.68 -2.05 12.31
CA GLU A 58 -19.61 -2.48 13.20
C GLU A 58 -18.47 -3.16 12.44
N THR A 59 -18.78 -3.98 11.46
CA THR A 59 -17.79 -4.63 10.58
C THR A 59 -16.99 -3.58 9.79
N ASP A 60 -17.66 -2.60 9.20
CA ASP A 60 -17.03 -1.49 8.50
C ASP A 60 -16.08 -0.69 9.41
N ARG A 61 -16.50 -0.42 10.65
CA ARG A 61 -15.66 0.27 11.62
C ARG A 61 -14.40 -0.53 11.95
N ARG A 62 -14.54 -1.83 12.22
CA ARG A 62 -13.42 -2.75 12.50
C ARG A 62 -12.46 -2.85 11.31
N MET A 63 -13.00 -2.90 10.10
CA MET A 63 -12.22 -2.96 8.86
C MET A 63 -11.37 -1.69 8.70
N ARG A 64 -11.95 -0.50 8.87
CA ARG A 64 -11.21 0.79 8.81
C ARG A 64 -10.13 0.89 9.89
N GLU A 65 -10.40 0.41 11.09
CA GLU A 65 -9.40 0.39 12.17
C GLU A 65 -8.25 -0.57 11.85
N THR A 66 -8.55 -1.75 11.32
CA THR A 66 -7.55 -2.72 10.88
C THR A 66 -6.69 -2.16 9.75
N ASP A 67 -7.29 -1.54 8.73
CA ASP A 67 -6.57 -0.90 7.63
C ASP A 67 -5.66 0.23 8.10
N ARG A 68 -6.09 0.99 9.09
CA ARG A 68 -5.25 2.02 9.70
C ARG A 68 -4.05 1.41 10.42
N ARG A 69 -4.26 0.38 11.24
CA ARG A 69 -3.17 -0.33 11.95
C ARG A 69 -2.18 -0.98 10.98
N ILE A 70 -2.67 -1.60 9.91
CA ILE A 70 -1.82 -2.17 8.86
C ILE A 70 -0.94 -1.08 8.25
N ARG A 71 -1.50 0.08 7.89
CA ARG A 71 -0.72 1.20 7.33
C ARG A 71 0.32 1.73 8.32
N GLU A 72 -0.04 1.90 9.58
CA GLU A 72 0.89 2.34 10.63
C GLU A 72 2.05 1.35 10.80
N LEU A 73 1.76 0.04 10.89
CA LEU A 73 2.76 -1.01 10.99
C LEU A 73 3.65 -1.09 9.74
N THR A 74 3.08 -0.98 8.55
CA THR A 74 3.83 -0.98 7.28
C THR A 74 4.79 0.20 7.23
N ASN A 75 4.34 1.40 7.60
CA ASN A 75 5.19 2.59 7.62
C ASN A 75 6.34 2.48 8.63
N LEU A 76 6.05 1.99 9.85
CA LEU A 76 7.07 1.75 10.87
C LEU A 76 8.09 0.71 10.40
N PHE A 77 7.61 -0.40 9.86
CA PHE A 77 8.48 -1.48 9.39
C PHE A 77 9.37 -1.02 8.22
N THR A 78 8.79 -0.35 7.21
CA THR A 78 9.53 0.13 6.03
C THR A 78 10.59 1.15 6.41
N GLY A 79 10.25 2.11 7.30
CA GLY A 79 11.20 3.13 7.74
C GLY A 79 12.35 2.58 8.60
N GLN A 80 12.07 1.63 9.51
CA GLN A 80 13.10 1.00 10.34
C GLN A 80 13.97 0.04 9.52
N TRP A 81 13.36 -0.71 8.59
CA TRP A 81 14.07 -1.63 7.71
C TRP A 81 15.02 -0.90 6.77
N GLY A 82 14.61 0.23 6.20
CA GLY A 82 15.48 1.08 5.38
C GLY A 82 16.74 1.51 6.15
N LYS A 83 16.57 2.03 7.37
CA LYS A 83 17.70 2.43 8.23
C LYS A 83 18.62 1.26 8.58
N LEU A 84 18.07 0.07 8.79
CA LEU A 84 18.86 -1.14 9.04
C LEU A 84 19.69 -1.52 7.81
N VAL A 85 19.12 -1.47 6.62
CA VAL A 85 19.80 -1.78 5.36
C VAL A 85 20.95 -0.78 5.12
N GLU A 86 20.71 0.51 5.32
CA GLU A 86 21.76 1.54 5.23
C GLU A 86 22.90 1.29 6.24
N ALA A 87 22.54 0.92 7.49
CA ALA A 87 23.51 0.60 8.52
C ALA A 87 24.35 -0.65 8.20
N LEU A 88 23.79 -1.60 7.45
CA LEU A 88 24.52 -2.77 6.96
C LEU A 88 25.45 -2.44 5.78
N ILE A 89 25.02 -1.53 4.91
CA ILE A 89 25.74 -1.17 3.68
C ILE A 89 26.88 -0.17 3.96
N GLU A 90 26.67 0.82 4.81
CA GLU A 90 27.63 1.90 5.05
C GLU A 90 29.05 1.43 5.41
N PRO A 91 29.27 0.49 6.36
CA PRO A 91 30.62 0.10 6.77
C PRO A 91 31.45 -0.50 5.62
N GLY A 92 30.76 -1.19 4.70
CA GLY A 92 31.43 -1.79 3.53
C GLY A 92 31.76 -0.79 2.44
N CYS A 93 31.03 0.32 2.33
CA CYS A 93 31.18 1.27 1.24
C CYS A 93 32.56 1.89 1.18
N LEU A 94 33.08 2.40 2.30
CA LEU A 94 34.41 3.04 2.33
C LEU A 94 35.49 2.14 1.76
N LYS A 95 35.56 0.90 2.26
CA LYS A 95 36.53 -0.09 1.82
C LYS A 95 36.38 -0.43 0.34
N LEU A 96 35.16 -0.66 -0.13
CA LEU A 96 34.89 -1.00 -1.53
C LEU A 96 35.39 0.08 -2.50
N PHE A 97 35.16 1.35 -2.18
CA PHE A 97 35.63 2.45 -3.03
C PHE A 97 37.14 2.65 -2.93
N GLN A 98 37.75 2.50 -1.75
CA GLN A 98 39.21 2.52 -1.57
C GLN A 98 39.87 1.37 -2.36
N ASP A 99 39.34 0.15 -2.27
CA ASP A 99 39.84 -1.01 -3.04
C ASP A 99 39.71 -0.77 -4.56
N ARG A 100 38.78 0.08 -4.98
CA ARG A 100 38.60 0.52 -6.37
C ARG A 100 39.50 1.68 -6.79
N GLY A 101 40.37 2.18 -5.88
CA GLY A 101 41.27 3.29 -6.13
C GLY A 101 40.61 4.67 -5.97
N ILE A 102 39.40 4.78 -5.45
CA ILE A 102 38.74 6.04 -5.15
C ILE A 102 38.96 6.37 -3.66
N ASN A 103 39.83 7.33 -3.40
CA ASN A 103 40.25 7.65 -2.05
C ASN A 103 39.18 8.45 -1.28
N VAL A 104 38.21 7.74 -0.69
CA VAL A 104 37.23 8.30 0.25
C VAL A 104 37.63 8.00 1.69
N THR A 105 37.49 8.99 2.58
CA THR A 105 38.01 8.90 3.96
C THR A 105 36.94 9.01 5.03
N LYS A 106 35.76 9.51 4.70
CA LYS A 106 34.67 9.72 5.67
C LYS A 106 33.34 9.32 5.06
N SER A 107 32.47 8.72 5.87
CA SER A 107 31.09 8.45 5.56
C SER A 107 30.14 9.23 6.46
N LYS A 108 28.96 9.53 5.98
CA LYS A 108 27.81 10.04 6.74
C LYS A 108 26.53 9.44 6.19
N ARG A 109 25.63 9.07 7.08
CA ARG A 109 24.26 8.65 6.75
C ARG A 109 23.27 9.80 6.92
N HIS A 110 22.13 9.73 6.24
CA HIS A 110 21.00 10.67 6.36
C HIS A 110 21.44 12.13 6.24
N VAL A 111 22.12 12.45 5.14
CA VAL A 111 22.60 13.82 4.92
C VAL A 111 21.49 14.62 4.25
N GLY A 112 20.76 15.39 5.05
CA GLY A 112 19.66 16.23 4.58
C GLY A 112 20.06 17.69 4.36
N SER A 113 19.39 18.34 3.43
CA SER A 113 19.41 19.79 3.21
C SER A 113 18.03 20.27 2.79
N SER A 114 17.64 21.46 3.25
CA SER A 114 16.37 22.10 2.87
C SER A 114 16.63 23.48 2.31
N GLN A 115 16.05 23.76 1.14
CA GLN A 115 16.13 25.06 0.49
C GLN A 115 14.82 25.39 -0.23
N ASN A 116 14.35 26.62 -0.03
CA ASN A 116 13.15 27.15 -0.70
C ASN A 116 11.92 26.22 -0.58
N GLY A 117 11.69 25.63 0.61
CA GLY A 117 10.58 24.71 0.87
C GLY A 117 10.75 23.30 0.25
N ARG A 118 11.85 23.04 -0.46
CA ARG A 118 12.21 21.71 -0.96
C ARG A 118 13.22 21.04 -0.03
N HIS A 119 13.18 19.74 0.06
CA HIS A 119 14.08 18.92 0.86
C HIS A 119 14.77 17.88 0.00
N MET A 120 16.06 17.67 0.22
CA MET A 120 16.85 16.59 -0.37
C MET A 120 17.54 15.81 0.73
N GLU A 121 17.36 14.50 0.72
CA GLU A 121 18.05 13.56 1.61
C GLU A 121 18.90 12.60 0.79
N ILE A 122 20.09 12.32 1.31
CA ILE A 122 21.06 11.36 0.78
C ILE A 122 21.27 10.29 1.83
N ASP A 123 21.07 9.04 1.48
CA ASP A 123 21.13 7.90 2.41
C ASP A 123 22.55 7.74 2.96
N ILE A 124 23.55 7.65 2.07
CA ILE A 124 24.97 7.60 2.46
C ILE A 124 25.76 8.55 1.58
N LEU A 125 26.60 9.36 2.21
CA LEU A 125 27.51 10.26 1.53
C LEU A 125 28.96 9.95 1.96
N LEU A 126 29.78 9.52 0.99
CA LEU A 126 31.21 9.31 1.20
C LEU A 126 31.95 10.51 0.67
N ARG A 127 33.05 10.90 1.35
CA ARG A 127 33.84 12.06 0.92
C ARG A 127 35.31 11.94 1.26
N ASN A 128 36.12 12.58 0.44
CA ASN A 128 37.47 13.03 0.78
C ASN A 128 37.55 14.54 0.52
N LYS A 129 37.94 15.30 1.55
CA LYS A 129 37.99 16.75 1.45
C LYS A 129 39.27 17.22 0.74
N ASP A 130 40.36 16.48 0.91
CA ASP A 130 41.68 16.84 0.38
C ASP A 130 41.72 16.57 -1.14
N ASP A 131 41.16 15.42 -1.59
CA ASP A 131 41.07 15.07 -3.01
C ASP A 131 39.81 15.65 -3.68
N LYS A 132 38.97 16.37 -2.91
CA LYS A 132 37.66 16.92 -3.39
C LYS A 132 36.79 15.88 -4.09
N ILE A 133 36.65 14.73 -3.47
CA ILE A 133 35.77 13.63 -3.97
C ILE A 133 34.56 13.50 -3.09
N VAL A 134 33.41 13.31 -3.71
CA VAL A 134 32.11 12.92 -3.08
C VAL A 134 31.48 11.79 -3.85
N ILE A 135 30.99 10.78 -3.11
CA ILE A 135 30.15 9.74 -3.66
C ILE A 135 28.81 9.80 -2.96
N VAL A 136 27.76 9.97 -3.73
CA VAL A 136 26.35 9.96 -3.27
C VAL A 136 25.82 8.57 -3.48
N VAL A 137 25.30 7.93 -2.41
CA VAL A 137 24.77 6.57 -2.46
C VAL A 137 23.29 6.59 -2.08
N GLU A 138 22.45 6.05 -2.94
CA GLU A 138 21.05 5.75 -2.68
C GLU A 138 20.90 4.29 -2.32
N VAL A 139 20.17 3.97 -1.25
CA VAL A 139 20.01 2.63 -0.72
C VAL A 139 18.54 2.20 -0.78
N LYS A 140 18.29 1.03 -1.32
CA LYS A 140 16.94 0.44 -1.39
C LYS A 140 16.93 -1.00 -0.88
N THR A 141 15.85 -1.43 -0.27
CA THR A 141 15.65 -2.85 0.05
C THR A 141 15.55 -3.68 -1.23
N THR A 142 14.70 -3.25 -2.16
CA THR A 142 14.60 -3.77 -3.52
C THR A 142 14.86 -2.62 -4.48
N LEU A 143 15.95 -2.70 -5.24
CA LEU A 143 16.34 -1.67 -6.20
C LEU A 143 15.68 -1.93 -7.54
N GLN A 144 14.97 -0.92 -8.06
CA GLN A 144 14.24 -0.94 -9.32
C GLN A 144 14.76 0.11 -10.30
N VAL A 145 14.40 -0.02 -11.58
CA VAL A 145 14.78 0.96 -12.62
C VAL A 145 14.22 2.36 -12.32
N SER A 146 13.03 2.46 -11.73
CA SER A 146 12.44 3.72 -11.27
C SER A 146 13.31 4.42 -10.25
N ASP A 147 13.82 3.69 -9.24
CA ASP A 147 14.70 4.24 -8.20
C ASP A 147 15.98 4.83 -8.80
N VAL A 148 16.56 4.14 -9.78
CA VAL A 148 17.77 4.62 -10.48
C VAL A 148 17.47 5.92 -11.25
N ARG A 149 16.30 6.04 -11.89
CA ARG A 149 15.89 7.26 -12.60
C ARG A 149 15.69 8.43 -11.64
N ASP A 150 14.97 8.19 -10.54
CA ASP A 150 14.70 9.20 -9.51
C ASP A 150 16.02 9.68 -8.86
N PHE A 151 16.92 8.74 -8.59
CA PHE A 151 18.25 9.06 -8.08
C PHE A 151 19.09 9.91 -9.05
N LEU A 152 19.07 9.61 -10.33
CA LEU A 152 19.73 10.42 -11.36
C LEU A 152 19.20 11.85 -11.38
N GLY A 153 17.88 12.04 -11.22
CA GLY A 153 17.26 13.36 -11.12
C GLY A 153 17.73 14.19 -9.93
N LYS A 154 18.18 13.54 -8.83
CA LYS A 154 18.75 14.27 -7.68
C LYS A 154 20.00 15.06 -8.05
N PHE A 155 20.81 14.58 -9.02
CA PHE A 155 22.05 15.27 -9.42
C PHE A 155 21.79 16.60 -10.15
N ASP A 156 20.63 16.79 -10.77
CA ASP A 156 20.29 18.04 -11.45
C ASP A 156 20.22 19.24 -10.48
N THR A 157 19.90 18.97 -9.22
CA THR A 157 19.77 19.98 -8.15
C THR A 157 20.68 19.75 -6.96
N PHE A 158 21.56 18.75 -7.01
CA PHE A 158 22.42 18.38 -5.88
C PHE A 158 23.26 19.56 -5.37
N LEU A 159 23.89 20.31 -6.27
CA LEU A 159 24.72 21.45 -5.89
C LEU A 159 23.93 22.64 -5.37
N ASP A 160 22.64 22.75 -5.68
CA ASP A 160 21.76 23.75 -5.06
C ASP A 160 21.58 23.44 -3.57
N PHE A 161 21.31 22.19 -3.23
CA PHE A 161 21.15 21.76 -1.84
C PHE A 161 22.46 21.63 -1.07
N PHE A 162 23.55 21.30 -1.76
CA PHE A 162 24.88 21.07 -1.16
C PHE A 162 25.97 21.92 -1.84
N PRO A 163 25.90 23.26 -1.81
CA PRO A 163 26.83 24.15 -2.51
C PRO A 163 28.29 24.00 -2.07
N LYS A 164 28.52 23.46 -0.86
CA LYS A 164 29.87 23.15 -0.33
C LYS A 164 30.63 22.11 -1.15
N TYR A 165 29.98 21.37 -2.04
CA TYR A 165 30.59 20.39 -2.93
C TYR A 165 30.79 20.92 -4.36
N LYS A 166 30.62 22.22 -4.57
CA LYS A 166 31.01 22.86 -5.82
C LYS A 166 32.52 22.72 -6.04
N GLY A 167 32.90 22.23 -7.21
CA GLY A 167 34.31 21.94 -7.55
C GLY A 167 34.84 20.60 -7.00
N TYR A 168 33.95 19.74 -6.48
CA TYR A 168 34.29 18.34 -6.16
C TYR A 168 33.99 17.44 -7.36
N THR A 169 34.73 16.34 -7.46
CA THR A 169 34.39 15.22 -8.32
C THR A 169 33.25 14.45 -7.64
N ILE A 170 32.07 14.45 -8.26
CA ILE A 170 30.86 13.83 -7.69
C ILE A 170 30.53 12.55 -8.47
N TYR A 171 30.50 11.43 -7.77
CA TYR A 171 30.07 10.15 -8.29
C TYR A 171 28.73 9.73 -7.67
N GLY A 172 27.99 8.90 -8.40
CA GLY A 172 26.77 8.28 -7.91
C GLY A 172 26.91 6.78 -7.74
N ALA A 173 26.26 6.25 -6.72
CA ALA A 173 26.12 4.82 -6.48
C ALA A 173 24.70 4.48 -6.07
N VAL A 174 24.23 3.30 -6.47
CA VAL A 174 22.97 2.72 -6.01
C VAL A 174 23.26 1.41 -5.30
N ALA A 175 22.52 1.12 -4.24
CA ALA A 175 22.71 -0.07 -3.43
C ALA A 175 21.38 -0.77 -3.18
N GLY A 176 21.34 -2.11 -3.25
CA GLY A 176 20.17 -2.90 -2.98
C GLY A 176 20.47 -4.20 -2.24
N VAL A 177 19.56 -4.60 -1.34
CA VAL A 177 19.56 -5.96 -0.77
C VAL A 177 19.14 -6.95 -1.84
N GLN A 178 18.07 -6.61 -2.53
CA GLN A 178 17.61 -7.26 -3.76
C GLN A 178 17.73 -6.25 -4.91
N ILE A 179 18.07 -6.76 -6.08
CA ILE A 179 18.19 -5.94 -7.29
C ILE A 179 17.38 -6.65 -8.38
N ASP A 180 16.39 -5.97 -8.91
CA ASP A 180 15.54 -6.52 -9.97
C ASP A 180 16.34 -6.74 -11.25
N GLU A 181 15.84 -7.62 -12.11
CA GLU A 181 16.50 -7.99 -13.36
C GLU A 181 16.72 -6.76 -14.26
N GLY A 182 17.91 -6.66 -14.85
CA GLY A 182 18.30 -5.58 -15.75
C GLY A 182 18.64 -4.24 -15.07
N VAL A 183 18.38 -4.07 -13.76
CA VAL A 183 18.65 -2.81 -13.05
C VAL A 183 20.13 -2.52 -12.94
N SER A 184 20.94 -3.55 -12.66
CA SER A 184 22.40 -3.40 -12.59
C SER A 184 22.98 -2.90 -13.91
N GLU A 185 22.54 -3.45 -15.04
CA GLU A 185 22.97 -3.01 -16.36
C GLU A 185 22.49 -1.60 -16.69
N PHE A 186 21.25 -1.27 -16.30
CA PHE A 186 20.72 0.07 -16.51
C PHE A 186 21.53 1.12 -15.74
N ALA A 187 21.83 0.88 -14.46
CA ALA A 187 22.64 1.76 -13.63
C ALA A 187 24.08 1.87 -14.15
N TYR A 188 24.68 0.75 -14.56
CA TYR A 188 26.01 0.71 -15.19
C TYR A 188 26.10 1.61 -16.41
N ARG A 189 25.16 1.50 -17.36
CA ARG A 189 25.10 2.34 -18.57
C ARG A 189 24.89 3.82 -18.28
N ARG A 190 24.38 4.16 -17.12
CA ARG A 190 24.21 5.54 -16.63
C ARG A 190 25.42 6.07 -15.88
N GLY A 191 26.48 5.26 -15.75
CA GLY A 191 27.70 5.62 -15.08
C GLY A 191 27.61 5.60 -13.54
N LEU A 192 26.66 4.83 -13.00
CA LEU A 192 26.51 4.65 -11.55
C LEU A 192 27.23 3.40 -11.07
N PHE A 193 27.85 3.48 -9.92
CA PHE A 193 28.26 2.29 -9.18
C PHE A 193 27.04 1.52 -8.69
N VAL A 194 27.12 0.19 -8.70
CA VAL A 194 26.06 -0.69 -8.21
C VAL A 194 26.62 -1.55 -7.09
N LEU A 195 26.01 -1.45 -5.93
CA LEU A 195 26.36 -2.19 -4.72
C LEU A 195 25.24 -3.18 -4.39
N GLY A 196 25.62 -4.40 -4.06
CA GLY A 196 24.69 -5.45 -3.64
C GLY A 196 25.18 -6.18 -2.40
N LEU A 197 24.30 -6.89 -1.71
CA LEU A 197 24.67 -7.81 -0.65
C LEU A 197 25.13 -9.14 -1.25
N GLY A 198 26.34 -9.53 -0.87
CA GLY A 198 26.89 -10.85 -1.18
C GLY A 198 26.53 -11.89 -0.12
N ARG A 199 27.13 -13.07 -0.23
CA ARG A 199 27.03 -14.11 0.80
C ARG A 199 27.55 -13.59 2.14
N ALA A 200 26.96 -14.02 3.24
CA ALA A 200 27.26 -13.59 4.60
C ALA A 200 27.00 -12.08 4.89
N GLY A 201 26.13 -11.43 4.10
CA GLY A 201 25.74 -10.04 4.35
C GLY A 201 26.82 -8.99 4.04
N LEU A 202 27.91 -9.39 3.36
CA LEU A 202 28.96 -8.46 2.98
C LEU A 202 28.56 -7.65 1.73
N VAL A 203 28.76 -6.36 1.77
CA VAL A 203 28.54 -5.48 0.62
C VAL A 203 29.60 -5.76 -0.45
N ARG A 204 29.17 -5.85 -1.70
CA ARG A 204 30.05 -6.03 -2.85
C ARG A 204 29.71 -5.05 -3.96
N MET A 205 30.71 -4.65 -4.73
CA MET A 205 30.52 -3.90 -5.97
C MET A 205 30.22 -4.86 -7.11
N LEU A 206 29.18 -4.55 -7.89
CA LEU A 206 28.74 -5.39 -9.01
C LEU A 206 29.34 -4.92 -10.34
N ASN A 207 29.88 -3.70 -10.40
CA ASN A 207 30.59 -3.22 -11.59
C ASN A 207 31.91 -3.95 -11.76
N ASP A 208 32.22 -4.32 -12.98
CA ASP A 208 33.50 -4.91 -13.36
C ASP A 208 34.65 -3.90 -13.30
N ASN A 209 35.89 -4.36 -13.58
CA ASN A 209 37.07 -3.52 -13.53
C ASN A 209 37.19 -2.54 -14.71
N LYS A 210 36.38 -2.72 -15.75
CA LYS A 210 36.35 -1.84 -16.93
C LYS A 210 35.33 -0.70 -16.79
N PHE A 211 34.55 -0.69 -15.71
CA PHE A 211 33.54 0.31 -15.49
C PHE A 211 34.19 1.69 -15.25
N GLU A 212 33.75 2.66 -16.02
CA GLU A 212 34.10 4.08 -15.87
C GLU A 212 32.92 4.86 -15.31
N PRO A 213 33.04 5.41 -14.10
CA PRO A 213 31.94 6.15 -13.49
C PRO A 213 31.72 7.50 -14.15
N ARG A 214 30.45 7.90 -14.28
CA ARG A 214 30.11 9.25 -14.69
C ARG A 214 30.38 10.24 -13.58
N VAL A 215 30.96 11.40 -13.94
CA VAL A 215 31.12 12.54 -13.04
C VAL A 215 29.91 13.47 -13.16
N PHE A 216 29.27 13.79 -12.05
CA PHE A 216 28.07 14.61 -11.96
C PHE A 216 28.38 16.06 -11.50
N ASN A 217 29.30 16.70 -12.16
CA ASN A 217 29.70 18.10 -11.86
C ASN A 217 28.91 19.06 -12.77
N ARG A 218 27.75 19.52 -12.34
CA ARG A 218 27.07 20.65 -13.00
C ARG A 218 26.78 21.76 -12.00
#